data_2a9e6283ce58c14de35c594bd2017131
#
_entry.id   2a9e6283ce58c14de35c594bd2017131
#
_cell.length_a   1.000
_cell.length_b   1.000
_cell.length_c   1.000
_cell.angle_alpha   90.00
_cell.angle_beta   90.00
_cell.angle_gamma   90.00
#
_symmetry.space_group_name_H-M   'P 1'
#
loop_
_entity.id
_entity.type
_entity.pdbx_description
1 polymer ?
#
loop_
_entity_poly.entity_id
_entity_poly.type
_entity_poly.pdbx_seq_one_letter_code
_entity_poly.pdbx_strand_id
1 'polypeptide(L)'
;MDTQKEILAYLHKQENKWVTSNELAAFCECTTRTIRNNISKINEATPNLIRSAKQGYQINQRIPFELQTESDVTERKSKLLLELIKNSTKGVDLFELADILYISEVTLKKDIQQLKNELKEADVQIVTSKDRIKLIGKERAKRKYMISLLYEEGGYRESIKSRIQEMIEFVSIDKLQNIVKEVLTEESITTNQYSMMNIVLHYAISIVRIQQGNTLIETQKTLIRKHSKEYEISKKIAKILSEEYQIHFSEAETKQLGLLYVGLQNEQSANANHGELDQFVDKKTHQST
;
A
#
# COMPACT_ATOMS: atom_id res chain seq x y z
N MET A 1 -2.57 -15.80 -18.92
CA MET A 1 -1.81 -14.60 -19.35
C MET A 1 -2.55 -13.88 -20.47
N ASP A 2 -2.44 -12.57 -20.55
CA ASP A 2 -3.14 -11.80 -21.61
C ASP A 2 -2.24 -11.72 -22.85
N THR A 3 -2.53 -12.53 -23.85
CA THR A 3 -1.75 -12.62 -25.11
C THR A 3 -1.55 -11.26 -25.80
N GLN A 4 -2.47 -10.30 -25.61
CA GLN A 4 -2.31 -8.95 -26.17
C GLN A 4 -1.15 -8.21 -25.51
N LYS A 5 -1.01 -8.32 -24.18
CA LYS A 5 0.10 -7.73 -23.45
C LYS A 5 1.44 -8.36 -23.83
N GLU A 6 1.48 -9.67 -23.99
CA GLU A 6 2.69 -10.39 -24.42
C GLU A 6 3.15 -9.95 -25.82
N ILE A 7 2.20 -9.82 -26.78
CA ILE A 7 2.49 -9.31 -28.12
C ILE A 7 3.07 -7.90 -28.07
N LEU A 8 2.44 -7.00 -27.30
CA LEU A 8 2.89 -5.62 -27.17
C LEU A 8 4.26 -5.52 -26.50
N ALA A 9 4.49 -6.29 -25.42
CA ALA A 9 5.77 -6.34 -24.72
C ALA A 9 6.90 -6.85 -25.64
N TYR A 10 6.65 -7.91 -26.40
CA TYR A 10 7.63 -8.44 -27.31
C TYR A 10 7.98 -7.46 -28.44
N LEU A 11 6.96 -6.88 -29.10
CA LEU A 11 7.16 -5.90 -30.17
C LEU A 11 7.85 -4.63 -29.68
N HIS A 12 7.55 -4.17 -28.48
CA HIS A 12 8.21 -3.02 -27.87
C HIS A 12 9.70 -3.29 -27.62
N LYS A 13 10.03 -4.48 -27.09
CA LYS A 13 11.42 -4.90 -26.85
C LYS A 13 12.24 -5.04 -28.13
N GLN A 14 11.59 -5.34 -29.26
CA GLN A 14 12.25 -5.45 -30.57
C GLN A 14 12.50 -4.09 -31.25
N GLU A 15 12.08 -3.00 -30.60
CA GLU A 15 12.21 -1.62 -31.10
C GLU A 15 11.66 -1.48 -32.53
N ASN A 16 12.54 -1.18 -33.52
CA ASN A 16 12.18 -0.93 -34.92
C ASN A 16 12.22 -2.17 -35.80
N LYS A 17 12.37 -3.37 -35.25
CA LYS A 17 12.44 -4.59 -36.05
C LYS A 17 11.05 -5.09 -36.44
N TRP A 18 10.93 -5.63 -37.64
CA TRP A 18 9.75 -6.37 -38.08
C TRP A 18 9.80 -7.78 -37.48
N VAL A 19 8.72 -8.19 -36.84
CA VAL A 19 8.58 -9.51 -36.20
C VAL A 19 7.54 -10.32 -36.94
N THR A 20 7.85 -11.53 -37.35
CA THR A 20 6.92 -12.39 -38.06
C THR A 20 5.81 -12.93 -37.15
N SER A 21 4.67 -13.31 -37.76
CA SER A 21 3.59 -13.96 -37.01
C SER A 21 4.01 -15.29 -36.37
N ASN A 22 5.00 -15.97 -36.93
CA ASN A 22 5.52 -17.23 -36.40
C ASN A 22 6.37 -17.00 -35.14
N GLU A 23 7.22 -15.96 -35.14
CA GLU A 23 8.00 -15.57 -33.97
C GLU A 23 7.11 -15.17 -32.79
N LEU A 24 6.09 -14.34 -33.07
CA LEU A 24 5.09 -13.97 -32.05
C LEU A 24 4.31 -15.19 -31.53
N ALA A 25 3.91 -16.10 -32.42
CA ALA A 25 3.21 -17.31 -32.05
C ALA A 25 4.04 -18.24 -31.17
N ALA A 26 5.34 -18.38 -31.47
CA ALA A 26 6.28 -19.14 -30.68
C ALA A 26 6.51 -18.51 -29.30
N PHE A 27 6.65 -17.18 -29.24
CA PHE A 27 6.85 -16.47 -27.99
C PHE A 27 5.61 -16.52 -27.06
N CYS A 28 4.41 -16.31 -27.64
CA CYS A 28 3.16 -16.32 -26.87
C CYS A 28 2.54 -17.73 -26.71
N GLU A 29 3.24 -18.79 -27.10
CA GLU A 29 2.80 -20.20 -27.04
C GLU A 29 1.38 -20.39 -27.65
N CYS A 30 1.09 -19.75 -28.77
CA CYS A 30 -0.22 -19.74 -29.40
C CYS A 30 -0.14 -19.89 -30.92
N THR A 31 -1.28 -19.91 -31.62
CA THR A 31 -1.30 -20.01 -33.08
C THR A 31 -1.13 -18.65 -33.75
N THR A 32 -0.62 -18.64 -35.00
CA THR A 32 -0.53 -17.42 -35.82
C THR A 32 -1.90 -16.78 -36.08
N ARG A 33 -2.99 -17.58 -36.08
CA ARG A 33 -4.37 -17.09 -36.13
C ARG A 33 -4.73 -16.30 -34.88
N THR A 34 -4.34 -16.81 -33.71
CA THR A 34 -4.52 -16.11 -32.42
C THR A 34 -3.78 -14.79 -32.41
N ILE A 35 -2.54 -14.75 -32.92
CA ILE A 35 -1.75 -13.51 -33.04
C ILE A 35 -2.48 -12.48 -33.90
N ARG A 36 -2.95 -12.86 -35.11
CA ARG A 36 -3.66 -11.94 -36.01
C ARG A 36 -4.93 -11.37 -35.38
N ASN A 37 -5.72 -12.22 -34.70
CA ASN A 37 -6.94 -11.80 -34.02
C ASN A 37 -6.66 -10.81 -32.90
N ASN A 38 -5.59 -11.05 -32.11
CA ASN A 38 -5.21 -10.14 -31.03
C ASN A 38 -4.65 -8.82 -31.56
N ILE A 39 -3.86 -8.83 -32.64
CA ILE A 39 -3.38 -7.61 -33.29
C ILE A 39 -4.53 -6.77 -33.82
N SER A 40 -5.56 -7.42 -34.44
CA SER A 40 -6.78 -6.72 -34.86
C SER A 40 -7.46 -6.01 -33.68
N LYS A 41 -7.68 -6.72 -32.58
CA LYS A 41 -8.28 -6.15 -31.36
C LYS A 41 -7.44 -5.01 -30.73
N ILE A 42 -6.12 -5.14 -30.76
CA ILE A 42 -5.21 -4.07 -30.30
C ILE A 42 -5.39 -2.83 -31.20
N ASN A 43 -5.42 -3.00 -32.50
CA ASN A 43 -5.60 -1.89 -33.44
C ASN A 43 -7.05 -1.35 -33.49
N GLU A 44 -8.05 -2.13 -33.07
CA GLU A 44 -9.42 -1.64 -32.83
C GLU A 44 -9.47 -0.71 -31.61
N ALA A 45 -8.73 -1.06 -30.55
CA ALA A 45 -8.65 -0.24 -29.33
C ALA A 45 -7.74 1.00 -29.51
N THR A 46 -6.63 0.84 -30.22
CA THR A 46 -5.68 1.93 -30.53
C THR A 46 -5.30 1.87 -32.00
N PRO A 47 -5.95 2.66 -32.85
CA PRO A 47 -5.77 2.58 -34.30
C PRO A 47 -4.32 2.75 -34.74
N ASN A 48 -3.84 1.82 -35.58
CA ASN A 48 -2.48 1.81 -36.14
C ASN A 48 -1.34 1.69 -35.12
N LEU A 49 -1.59 1.24 -33.89
CA LEU A 49 -0.55 0.99 -32.90
C LEU A 49 0.44 -0.07 -33.37
N ILE A 50 -0.06 -1.14 -34.01
CA ILE A 50 0.77 -2.17 -34.61
C ILE A 50 0.65 -2.04 -36.14
N ARG A 51 1.78 -1.74 -36.78
CA ARG A 51 1.91 -1.74 -38.27
C ARG A 51 2.05 -3.16 -38.77
N SER A 52 1.35 -3.47 -39.84
CA SER A 52 1.41 -4.76 -40.53
C SER A 52 1.98 -4.60 -41.93
N ALA A 53 2.96 -5.43 -42.31
CA ALA A 53 3.55 -5.47 -43.63
C ALA A 53 3.89 -6.91 -44.05
N LYS A 54 4.44 -7.11 -45.25
CA LYS A 54 4.89 -8.44 -45.71
C LYS A 54 5.95 -9.06 -44.82
N GLN A 55 6.76 -8.21 -44.13
CA GLN A 55 7.82 -8.62 -43.23
C GLN A 55 7.30 -9.02 -41.83
N GLY A 56 6.02 -8.75 -41.52
CA GLY A 56 5.43 -9.06 -40.23
C GLY A 56 4.77 -7.86 -39.56
N TYR A 57 5.01 -7.72 -38.27
CA TYR A 57 4.41 -6.73 -37.38
C TYR A 57 5.48 -5.88 -36.70
N GLN A 58 5.17 -4.63 -36.45
CA GLN A 58 6.05 -3.67 -35.79
C GLN A 58 5.23 -2.65 -35.01
N ILE A 59 5.71 -2.24 -33.84
CA ILE A 59 5.09 -1.14 -33.08
C ILE A 59 5.26 0.19 -33.83
N ASN A 60 4.23 1.00 -33.87
CA ASN A 60 4.26 2.32 -34.49
C ASN A 60 4.73 3.35 -33.46
N GLN A 61 6.00 3.68 -33.47
CA GLN A 61 6.57 4.67 -32.54
C GLN A 61 6.01 6.08 -32.67
N ARG A 62 5.25 6.40 -33.71
CA ARG A 62 4.57 7.70 -33.85
C ARG A 62 3.30 7.79 -33.03
N ILE A 63 2.81 6.68 -32.51
CA ILE A 63 1.66 6.61 -31.63
C ILE A 63 2.20 6.48 -30.21
N PRO A 64 1.94 7.46 -29.32
CA PRO A 64 2.34 7.35 -27.94
C PRO A 64 1.68 6.11 -27.33
N PHE A 65 2.48 5.14 -26.95
CA PHE A 65 2.02 3.92 -26.31
C PHE A 65 3.00 3.56 -25.19
N GLU A 66 2.51 3.60 -23.98
CA GLU A 66 3.23 3.07 -22.83
C GLU A 66 2.72 1.66 -22.54
N LEU A 67 3.66 0.71 -22.52
CA LEU A 67 3.38 -0.63 -22.03
C LEU A 67 3.03 -0.52 -20.54
N GLN A 68 1.76 -0.63 -20.21
CA GLN A 68 1.35 -0.75 -18.83
C GLN A 68 1.84 -2.11 -18.30
N THR A 69 2.88 -2.08 -17.50
CA THR A 69 3.35 -3.27 -16.78
C THR A 69 2.32 -3.67 -15.72
N GLU A 70 2.39 -4.88 -15.20
CA GLU A 70 1.57 -5.27 -14.04
C GLU A 70 1.87 -4.36 -12.83
N SER A 71 3.11 -3.90 -12.72
CA SER A 71 3.54 -2.93 -11.71
C SER A 71 2.78 -1.61 -11.85
N ASP A 72 2.67 -1.05 -13.06
CA ASP A 72 1.98 0.23 -13.29
C ASP A 72 0.48 0.13 -12.98
N VAL A 73 -0.14 -1.01 -13.32
CA VAL A 73 -1.55 -1.27 -13.00
C VAL A 73 -1.75 -1.39 -11.49
N THR A 74 -0.85 -2.08 -10.80
CA THR A 74 -0.90 -2.24 -9.34
C THR A 74 -0.71 -0.90 -8.64
N GLU A 75 0.31 -0.13 -9.02
CA GLU A 75 0.57 1.21 -8.48
C GLU A 75 -0.63 2.15 -8.70
N ARG A 76 -1.23 2.13 -9.90
CA ARG A 76 -2.42 2.94 -10.19
C ARG A 76 -3.63 2.54 -9.33
N LYS A 77 -3.86 1.24 -9.11
CA LYS A 77 -4.92 0.76 -8.22
C LYS A 77 -4.67 1.17 -6.76
N SER A 78 -3.43 1.13 -6.33
CA SER A 78 -3.01 1.59 -4.99
C SER A 78 -3.31 3.08 -4.83
N LYS A 79 -2.93 3.92 -5.79
CA LYS A 79 -3.26 5.35 -5.81
C LYS A 79 -4.77 5.59 -5.81
N LEU A 80 -5.52 4.86 -6.63
CA LEU A 80 -6.97 4.91 -6.68
C LEU A 80 -7.60 4.60 -5.31
N LEU A 81 -7.21 3.49 -4.68
CA LEU A 81 -7.74 3.10 -3.38
C LEU A 81 -7.38 4.13 -2.30
N LEU A 82 -6.17 4.66 -2.34
CA LEU A 82 -5.72 5.70 -1.41
C LEU A 82 -6.57 6.96 -1.51
N GLU A 83 -6.85 7.45 -2.74
CA GLU A 83 -7.71 8.60 -2.97
C GLU A 83 -9.15 8.37 -2.49
N LEU A 84 -9.68 7.17 -2.69
CA LEU A 84 -11.00 6.78 -2.17
C LEU A 84 -11.03 6.73 -0.63
N ILE A 85 -9.93 6.31 0.02
CA ILE A 85 -9.83 6.31 1.48
C ILE A 85 -9.75 7.74 2.01
N LYS A 86 -8.89 8.59 1.44
CA LYS A 86 -8.75 10.00 1.82
C LYS A 86 -10.10 10.71 1.76
N ASN A 87 -10.87 10.46 0.72
CA ASN A 87 -12.15 11.10 0.46
C ASN A 87 -13.36 10.26 0.91
N SER A 88 -13.18 9.29 1.79
CA SER A 88 -14.22 8.33 2.16
C SER A 88 -15.46 8.95 2.82
N THR A 89 -15.38 10.17 3.34
CA THR A 89 -16.52 10.89 3.91
C THR A 89 -17.44 11.47 2.83
N LYS A 90 -16.88 12.20 1.87
CA LYS A 90 -17.61 12.93 0.82
C LYS A 90 -17.76 12.14 -0.48
N GLY A 91 -16.84 11.21 -0.75
CA GLY A 91 -16.65 10.54 -2.04
C GLY A 91 -15.96 11.48 -3.04
N VAL A 92 -15.50 10.91 -4.15
CA VAL A 92 -14.81 11.61 -5.24
C VAL A 92 -15.67 11.55 -6.50
N ASP A 93 -15.67 12.61 -7.27
CA ASP A 93 -16.26 12.64 -8.61
C ASP A 93 -15.44 11.75 -9.55
N LEU A 94 -16.12 11.08 -10.51
CA LEU A 94 -15.47 10.16 -11.43
C LEU A 94 -14.47 10.88 -12.36
N PHE A 95 -14.84 12.06 -12.85
CA PHE A 95 -14.01 12.83 -13.77
C PHE A 95 -12.80 13.40 -13.03
N GLU A 96 -13.04 14.01 -11.85
CA GLU A 96 -11.97 14.50 -10.98
C GLU A 96 -10.96 13.40 -10.64
N LEU A 97 -11.43 12.19 -10.33
CA LEU A 97 -10.57 11.06 -10.01
C LEU A 97 -9.77 10.56 -11.22
N ALA A 98 -10.36 10.59 -12.43
CA ALA A 98 -9.66 10.26 -13.67
C ALA A 98 -8.54 11.27 -13.96
N ASP A 99 -8.80 12.57 -13.74
CA ASP A 99 -7.80 13.63 -13.90
C ASP A 99 -6.66 13.50 -12.88
N ILE A 100 -6.98 13.25 -11.60
CA ILE A 100 -5.97 13.02 -10.53
C ILE A 100 -5.04 11.85 -10.89
N LEU A 101 -5.60 10.79 -11.48
CA LEU A 101 -4.84 9.59 -11.84
C LEU A 101 -4.23 9.64 -13.24
N TYR A 102 -4.46 10.73 -13.99
CA TYR A 102 -4.01 10.92 -15.38
C TYR A 102 -4.43 9.77 -16.32
N ILE A 103 -5.67 9.28 -16.18
CA ILE A 103 -6.21 8.16 -16.99
C ILE A 103 -7.57 8.50 -17.61
N SER A 104 -7.97 7.73 -18.61
CA SER A 104 -9.31 7.84 -19.17
C SER A 104 -10.38 7.30 -18.21
N GLU A 105 -11.61 7.84 -18.30
CA GLU A 105 -12.76 7.31 -17.55
C GLU A 105 -13.01 5.82 -17.79
N VAL A 106 -12.76 5.35 -19.01
CA VAL A 106 -12.93 3.94 -19.37
C VAL A 106 -11.95 3.07 -18.58
N THR A 107 -10.69 3.51 -18.49
CA THR A 107 -9.65 2.84 -17.68
C THR A 107 -10.03 2.87 -16.21
N LEU A 108 -10.45 4.02 -15.69
CA LEU A 108 -10.87 4.17 -14.30
C LEU A 108 -12.05 3.24 -13.95
N LYS A 109 -13.08 3.17 -14.79
CA LYS A 109 -14.23 2.28 -14.59
C LYS A 109 -13.82 0.80 -14.55
N LYS A 110 -12.85 0.40 -15.39
CA LYS A 110 -12.27 -0.95 -15.37
C LYS A 110 -11.51 -1.23 -14.08
N ASP A 111 -10.67 -0.30 -13.64
CA ASP A 111 -9.88 -0.44 -12.39
C ASP A 111 -10.80 -0.50 -11.16
N ILE A 112 -11.85 0.33 -11.11
CA ILE A 112 -12.87 0.30 -10.05
C ILE A 112 -13.58 -1.06 -10.01
N GLN A 113 -13.92 -1.63 -11.16
CA GLN A 113 -14.59 -2.95 -11.22
C GLN A 113 -13.66 -4.06 -10.73
N GLN A 114 -12.37 -3.98 -11.04
CA GLN A 114 -11.38 -4.93 -10.54
C GLN A 114 -11.21 -4.80 -9.01
N LEU A 115 -11.05 -3.57 -8.50
CA LEU A 115 -10.98 -3.33 -7.05
C LEU A 115 -12.23 -3.78 -6.31
N LYS A 116 -13.43 -3.56 -6.86
CA LYS A 116 -14.68 -4.10 -6.29
C LYS A 116 -14.64 -5.62 -6.14
N ASN A 117 -14.03 -6.33 -7.10
CA ASN A 117 -13.88 -7.78 -7.02
C ASN A 117 -12.84 -8.20 -5.98
N GLU A 118 -11.72 -7.50 -5.90
CA GLU A 118 -10.66 -7.74 -4.92
C GLU A 118 -11.12 -7.49 -3.47
N LEU A 119 -12.00 -6.50 -3.29
CA LEU A 119 -12.53 -6.11 -1.98
C LEU A 119 -13.81 -6.85 -1.55
N LYS A 120 -14.29 -7.85 -2.31
CA LYS A 120 -15.57 -8.55 -2.01
C LYS A 120 -15.65 -9.17 -0.61
N GLU A 121 -14.53 -9.69 -0.11
CA GLU A 121 -14.45 -10.34 1.21
C GLU A 121 -13.89 -9.41 2.30
N ALA A 122 -13.72 -8.14 1.95
CA ALA A 122 -13.15 -7.15 2.86
C ALA A 122 -14.26 -6.41 3.64
N ASP A 123 -13.90 -5.90 4.83
CA ASP A 123 -14.77 -5.02 5.62
C ASP A 123 -14.92 -3.60 5.00
N VAL A 124 -14.62 -3.45 3.71
CA VAL A 124 -14.76 -2.22 2.92
C VAL A 124 -15.35 -2.51 1.54
N GLN A 125 -16.11 -1.57 1.00
CA GLN A 125 -16.77 -1.71 -0.31
C GLN A 125 -16.71 -0.39 -1.08
N ILE A 126 -16.53 -0.49 -2.40
CA ILE A 126 -16.63 0.67 -3.29
C ILE A 126 -18.07 0.77 -3.81
N VAL A 127 -18.73 1.86 -3.49
CA VAL A 127 -20.07 2.20 -4.00
C VAL A 127 -19.97 3.34 -5.01
N THR A 128 -20.79 3.25 -6.06
CA THR A 128 -20.90 4.29 -7.09
C THR A 128 -22.33 4.78 -7.10
N SER A 129 -22.53 6.09 -6.98
CA SER A 129 -23.83 6.74 -7.05
C SER A 129 -23.76 7.92 -7.98
N LYS A 130 -24.45 7.87 -9.12
CA LYS A 130 -24.29 8.80 -10.22
C LYS A 130 -22.81 8.83 -10.65
N ASP A 131 -22.19 10.01 -10.66
CA ASP A 131 -20.78 10.20 -11.02
C ASP A 131 -19.85 10.23 -9.79
N ARG A 132 -20.34 9.91 -8.59
CA ARG A 132 -19.55 9.88 -7.36
C ARG A 132 -19.23 8.46 -6.94
N ILE A 133 -17.96 8.28 -6.56
CA ILE A 133 -17.39 7.03 -6.08
C ILE A 133 -17.00 7.21 -4.61
N LYS A 134 -17.36 6.26 -3.78
CA LYS A 134 -17.09 6.32 -2.34
C LYS A 134 -16.66 4.97 -1.81
N LEU A 135 -15.66 4.96 -0.92
CA LEU A 135 -15.29 3.79 -0.14
C LEU A 135 -16.05 3.81 1.20
N ILE A 136 -16.92 2.82 1.40
CA ILE A 136 -17.66 2.61 2.65
C ILE A 136 -17.08 1.43 3.42
N GLY A 137 -17.29 1.38 4.74
CA GLY A 137 -16.84 0.29 5.61
C GLY A 137 -16.24 0.79 6.91
N LYS A 138 -15.79 -0.15 7.73
CA LYS A 138 -15.20 0.14 9.05
C LYS A 138 -13.90 0.94 8.91
N GLU A 139 -13.76 1.98 9.73
CA GLU A 139 -12.56 2.82 9.72
C GLU A 139 -11.28 2.02 9.96
N ARG A 140 -11.31 1.05 10.87
CA ARG A 140 -10.18 0.14 11.11
C ARG A 140 -9.74 -0.61 9.87
N ALA A 141 -10.68 -1.07 9.04
CA ALA A 141 -10.38 -1.76 7.78
C ALA A 141 -9.76 -0.80 6.75
N LYS A 142 -10.28 0.43 6.63
CA LYS A 142 -9.69 1.45 5.75
C LYS A 142 -8.24 1.75 6.11
N ARG A 143 -7.94 1.93 7.41
CA ARG A 143 -6.57 2.17 7.89
C ARG A 143 -5.66 0.97 7.63
N LYS A 144 -6.16 -0.27 7.79
CA LYS A 144 -5.40 -1.46 7.45
C LYS A 144 -4.99 -1.45 5.98
N TYR A 145 -5.89 -1.07 5.07
CA TYR A 145 -5.56 -0.94 3.64
C TYR A 145 -4.55 0.18 3.37
N MET A 146 -4.67 1.33 4.01
CA MET A 146 -3.66 2.40 3.89
C MET A 146 -2.27 1.89 4.26
N ILE A 147 -2.17 1.12 5.33
CA ILE A 147 -0.90 0.54 5.79
C ILE A 147 -0.37 -0.47 4.78
N SER A 148 -1.21 -1.42 4.30
CA SER A 148 -0.77 -2.42 3.33
C SER A 148 -0.26 -1.80 2.04
N LEU A 149 -0.96 -0.79 1.51
CA LEU A 149 -0.55 -0.08 0.30
C LEU A 149 0.84 0.58 0.43
N LEU A 150 1.17 1.10 1.61
CA LEU A 150 2.48 1.70 1.86
C LEU A 150 3.61 0.66 1.97
N TYR A 151 3.28 -0.57 2.37
CA TYR A 151 4.26 -1.66 2.47
C TYR A 151 4.45 -2.43 1.16
N GLU A 152 3.39 -2.66 0.38
CA GLU A 152 3.43 -3.48 -0.85
C GLU A 152 4.29 -2.86 -1.96
N GLU A 153 4.30 -1.54 -2.06
CA GLU A 153 5.06 -0.83 -3.10
C GLU A 153 6.54 -0.59 -2.76
N GLY A 154 6.99 -0.90 -1.53
CA GLY A 154 8.29 -0.45 -1.00
C GLY A 154 9.29 -1.53 -0.66
N GLY A 155 10.09 -1.99 -1.62
CA GLY A 155 11.24 -2.86 -1.37
C GLY A 155 12.43 -2.20 -0.62
N TYR A 156 12.43 -0.88 -0.37
CA TYR A 156 13.51 -0.16 0.31
C TYR A 156 13.00 0.88 1.32
N ARG A 157 13.65 0.96 2.49
CA ARG A 157 13.26 1.77 3.67
C ARG A 157 13.09 3.28 3.39
N GLU A 158 13.91 3.84 2.52
CA GLU A 158 13.84 5.26 2.16
C GLU A 158 12.57 5.60 1.36
N SER A 159 12.08 4.64 0.57
CA SER A 159 10.85 4.80 -0.20
C SER A 159 9.59 4.87 0.68
N ILE A 160 9.51 4.09 1.77
CA ILE A 160 8.35 4.11 2.68
C ILE A 160 8.21 5.47 3.36
N LYS A 161 9.30 6.03 3.88
CA LYS A 161 9.30 7.35 4.52
C LYS A 161 8.87 8.46 3.56
N SER A 162 9.45 8.49 2.36
CA SER A 162 9.10 9.46 1.31
C SER A 162 7.63 9.37 0.92
N ARG A 163 7.11 8.15 0.75
CA ARG A 163 5.69 7.93 0.41
C ARG A 163 4.73 8.33 1.52
N ILE A 164 5.07 8.04 2.77
CA ILE A 164 4.28 8.51 3.91
C ILE A 164 4.27 10.03 3.88
N GLN A 165 5.42 10.67 3.64
CA GLN A 165 5.54 12.12 3.60
C GLN A 165 4.76 12.73 2.43
N GLU A 166 4.80 12.13 1.24
CA GLU A 166 4.00 12.53 0.08
C GLU A 166 2.49 12.38 0.33
N MET A 167 2.10 11.28 1.00
CA MET A 167 0.69 11.04 1.34
C MET A 167 0.17 11.97 2.43
N ILE A 168 1.06 12.46 3.30
CA ILE A 168 0.73 13.18 4.54
C ILE A 168 1.58 14.45 4.62
N GLU A 169 1.22 15.45 3.81
CA GLU A 169 2.00 16.69 3.67
C GLU A 169 2.19 17.47 4.99
N PHE A 170 1.21 17.43 5.89
CA PHE A 170 1.21 18.22 7.14
C PHE A 170 1.75 17.48 8.37
N VAL A 171 2.14 16.18 8.27
CA VAL A 171 2.75 15.42 9.36
C VAL A 171 4.23 15.22 9.07
N SER A 172 5.11 15.84 9.85
CA SER A 172 6.55 15.58 9.77
C SER A 172 6.88 14.22 10.35
N ILE A 173 7.29 13.29 9.51
CA ILE A 173 7.64 11.92 9.91
C ILE A 173 8.84 11.93 10.86
N ASP A 174 9.84 12.81 10.64
CA ASP A 174 10.99 12.94 11.52
C ASP A 174 10.60 13.42 12.91
N LYS A 175 9.74 14.43 12.98
CA LYS A 175 9.24 14.95 14.26
C LYS A 175 8.45 13.88 15.02
N LEU A 176 7.59 13.16 14.32
CA LEU A 176 6.80 12.06 14.88
C LEU A 176 7.69 10.92 15.39
N GLN A 177 8.70 10.55 14.62
CA GLN A 177 9.69 9.54 15.03
C GLN A 177 10.46 9.95 16.28
N ASN A 178 10.86 11.22 16.38
CA ASN A 178 11.55 11.75 17.56
C ASN A 178 10.66 11.69 18.82
N ILE A 179 9.40 12.12 18.71
CA ILE A 179 8.43 12.05 19.82
C ILE A 179 8.26 10.61 20.31
N VAL A 180 8.05 9.66 19.38
CA VAL A 180 7.90 8.24 19.72
C VAL A 180 9.19 7.72 20.40
N LYS A 181 10.36 8.05 19.84
CA LYS A 181 11.66 7.61 20.37
C LYS A 181 11.91 8.14 21.79
N GLU A 182 11.62 9.40 22.05
CA GLU A 182 11.76 10.01 23.38
C GLU A 182 10.92 9.28 24.41
N VAL A 183 9.63 9.07 24.14
CA VAL A 183 8.74 8.35 25.07
C VAL A 183 9.18 6.91 25.29
N LEU A 184 9.59 6.18 24.24
CA LEU A 184 10.08 4.81 24.40
C LEU A 184 11.37 4.74 25.22
N THR A 185 12.25 5.72 25.06
CA THR A 185 13.49 5.83 25.87
C THR A 185 13.18 6.06 27.34
N GLU A 186 12.25 6.98 27.65
CA GLU A 186 11.80 7.22 29.02
C GLU A 186 11.19 5.98 29.68
N GLU A 187 10.48 5.16 28.90
CA GLU A 187 9.88 3.90 29.36
C GLU A 187 10.85 2.70 29.34
N SER A 188 12.13 2.93 29.01
CA SER A 188 13.17 1.89 28.88
C SER A 188 12.83 0.80 27.88
N ILE A 189 12.19 1.16 26.77
CA ILE A 189 11.83 0.26 25.67
C ILE A 189 12.79 0.47 24.52
N THR A 190 13.46 -0.61 24.10
CA THR A 190 14.25 -0.65 22.86
C THR A 190 13.42 -1.18 21.73
N THR A 191 13.60 -0.63 20.54
CA THR A 191 12.91 -1.06 19.33
C THR A 191 13.86 -1.04 18.14
N ASN A 192 13.69 -1.98 17.22
CA ASN A 192 14.40 -1.95 15.96
C ASN A 192 13.79 -0.93 15.01
N GLN A 193 14.50 -0.62 13.93
CA GLN A 193 14.09 0.40 12.98
C GLN A 193 12.78 0.06 12.25
N TYR A 194 12.51 -1.24 12.03
CA TYR A 194 11.27 -1.68 11.39
C TYR A 194 10.06 -1.43 12.29
N SER A 195 10.12 -1.87 13.54
CA SER A 195 9.07 -1.64 14.53
C SER A 195 8.86 -0.14 14.80
N MET A 196 9.93 0.65 14.86
CA MET A 196 9.83 2.11 14.96
C MET A 196 9.04 2.71 13.80
N MET A 197 9.36 2.34 12.56
CA MET A 197 8.67 2.86 11.38
C MET A 197 7.20 2.42 11.35
N ASN A 198 6.91 1.19 11.76
CA ASN A 198 5.54 0.70 11.89
C ASN A 198 4.73 1.52 12.89
N ILE A 199 5.28 1.82 14.07
CA ILE A 199 4.63 2.67 15.08
C ILE A 199 4.38 4.07 14.50
N VAL A 200 5.39 4.69 13.90
CA VAL A 200 5.30 6.03 13.29
C VAL A 200 4.20 6.07 12.23
N LEU A 201 4.15 5.07 11.36
CA LEU A 201 3.13 4.97 10.31
C LEU A 201 1.71 4.91 10.87
N HIS A 202 1.50 4.11 11.91
CA HIS A 202 0.19 4.01 12.55
C HIS A 202 -0.27 5.34 13.19
N TYR A 203 0.63 6.05 13.87
CA TYR A 203 0.31 7.39 14.38
C TYR A 203 0.06 8.41 13.27
N ALA A 204 0.89 8.41 12.23
CA ALA A 204 0.74 9.32 11.09
C ALA A 204 -0.65 9.15 10.43
N ILE A 205 -1.05 7.90 10.14
CA ILE A 205 -2.37 7.59 9.59
C ILE A 205 -3.49 8.01 10.56
N SER A 206 -3.32 7.76 11.86
CA SER A 206 -4.32 8.17 12.86
C SER A 206 -4.50 9.68 12.89
N ILE A 207 -3.42 10.47 12.87
CA ILE A 207 -3.48 11.94 12.82
C ILE A 207 -4.30 12.40 11.61
N VAL A 208 -3.96 11.93 10.41
CA VAL A 208 -4.68 12.28 9.17
C VAL A 208 -6.16 11.95 9.26
N ARG A 209 -6.47 10.73 9.70
CA ARG A 209 -7.85 10.25 9.74
C ARG A 209 -8.68 11.01 10.77
N ILE A 210 -8.11 11.33 11.93
CA ILE A 210 -8.77 12.14 12.96
C ILE A 210 -9.03 13.55 12.44
N GLN A 211 -8.07 14.19 11.78
CA GLN A 211 -8.27 15.53 11.20
C GLN A 211 -9.36 15.56 10.13
N GLN A 212 -9.52 14.45 9.40
CA GLN A 212 -10.61 14.28 8.43
C GLN A 212 -11.97 13.94 9.09
N GLY A 213 -12.05 13.89 10.41
CA GLY A 213 -13.25 13.53 11.16
C GLY A 213 -13.55 12.02 11.16
N ASN A 214 -12.60 11.18 10.79
CA ASN A 214 -12.75 9.73 10.74
C ASN A 214 -12.06 9.08 11.95
N THR A 215 -12.74 9.06 13.09
CA THR A 215 -12.26 8.47 14.34
C THR A 215 -12.66 7.00 14.48
N LEU A 216 -11.85 6.23 15.20
CA LEU A 216 -12.21 4.86 15.58
C LEU A 216 -13.34 4.90 16.64
N ILE A 217 -14.35 4.06 16.43
CA ILE A 217 -15.43 3.84 17.38
C ILE A 217 -15.15 2.50 18.09
N GLU A 218 -15.31 2.45 19.39
CA GLU A 218 -15.12 1.23 20.18
C GLU A 218 -16.27 0.25 19.91
N THR A 219 -16.07 -0.68 18.96
CA THR A 219 -17.06 -1.68 18.56
C THR A 219 -16.73 -3.10 19.01
N GLN A 220 -15.53 -3.34 19.56
CA GLN A 220 -15.09 -4.66 20.01
C GLN A 220 -14.25 -4.57 21.28
N LYS A 221 -14.26 -5.62 22.11
CA LYS A 221 -13.33 -5.78 23.24
C LYS A 221 -11.89 -5.73 22.70
N THR A 222 -11.25 -4.58 22.89
CA THR A 222 -9.82 -4.44 22.60
C THR A 222 -9.04 -5.32 23.57
N LEU A 223 -8.02 -6.04 23.06
CA LEU A 223 -7.16 -6.90 23.89
C LEU A 223 -6.36 -6.10 24.92
N ILE A 224 -6.18 -4.81 24.69
CA ILE A 224 -5.46 -3.90 25.61
C ILE A 224 -6.39 -3.47 26.76
N ARG A 225 -5.96 -3.78 27.98
CA ARG A 225 -6.64 -3.32 29.20
C ARG A 225 -6.31 -1.86 29.45
N LYS A 226 -7.32 -1.09 29.88
CA LYS A 226 -7.10 0.27 30.42
C LYS A 226 -6.11 0.18 31.58
N HIS A 227 -5.11 1.08 31.59
CA HIS A 227 -4.02 1.10 32.56
C HIS A 227 -2.96 -0.03 32.42
N SER A 228 -2.94 -0.77 31.31
CA SER A 228 -1.77 -1.58 31.00
C SER A 228 -0.59 -0.66 30.61
N LYS A 229 0.64 -1.19 30.68
CA LYS A 229 1.84 -0.42 30.31
C LYS A 229 1.76 0.06 28.86
N GLU A 230 1.29 -0.79 27.95
CA GLU A 230 1.11 -0.49 26.53
C GLU A 230 0.08 0.64 26.31
N TYR A 231 -1.01 0.64 27.09
CA TYR A 231 -2.01 1.71 27.05
C TYR A 231 -1.43 3.03 27.54
N GLU A 232 -0.69 3.04 28.66
CA GLU A 232 -0.12 4.27 29.21
C GLU A 232 0.95 4.87 28.28
N ILE A 233 1.78 4.04 27.62
CA ILE A 233 2.73 4.49 26.59
C ILE A 233 1.99 5.16 25.44
N SER A 234 0.99 4.48 24.87
CA SER A 234 0.23 5.04 23.75
C SER A 234 -0.51 6.32 24.13
N LYS A 235 -1.05 6.39 25.35
CA LYS A 235 -1.71 7.57 25.89
C LYS A 235 -0.75 8.77 26.06
N LYS A 236 0.48 8.52 26.51
CA LYS A 236 1.52 9.56 26.65
C LYS A 236 1.87 10.17 25.28
N ILE A 237 2.11 9.32 24.29
CA ILE A 237 2.38 9.77 22.91
C ILE A 237 1.15 10.47 22.32
N ALA A 238 -0.06 9.91 22.48
CA ALA A 238 -1.29 10.51 21.99
C ALA A 238 -1.54 11.90 22.59
N LYS A 239 -1.18 12.12 23.86
CA LYS A 239 -1.29 13.44 24.51
C LYS A 239 -0.38 14.46 23.83
N ILE A 240 0.90 14.14 23.63
CA ILE A 240 1.87 15.02 22.97
C ILE A 240 1.39 15.36 21.54
N LEU A 241 0.95 14.34 20.80
CA LEU A 241 0.48 14.53 19.44
C LEU A 241 -0.86 15.29 19.35
N SER A 242 -1.72 15.15 20.36
CA SER A 242 -2.96 15.94 20.47
C SER A 242 -2.67 17.44 20.58
N GLU A 243 -1.69 17.80 21.39
CA GLU A 243 -1.25 19.18 21.56
C GLU A 243 -0.55 19.72 20.31
N GLU A 244 0.31 18.90 19.68
CA GLU A 244 1.08 19.28 18.49
C GLU A 244 0.20 19.52 17.25
N TYR A 245 -0.75 18.60 16.99
CA TYR A 245 -1.58 18.62 15.77
C TYR A 245 -2.98 19.18 16.01
N GLN A 246 -3.30 19.65 17.21
CA GLN A 246 -4.62 20.19 17.60
C GLN A 246 -5.76 19.21 17.28
N ILE A 247 -5.57 17.95 17.65
CA ILE A 247 -6.54 16.85 17.47
C ILE A 247 -6.82 16.15 18.78
N HIS A 248 -7.84 15.29 18.79
CA HIS A 248 -8.16 14.49 19.97
C HIS A 248 -8.13 13.00 19.65
N PHE A 249 -7.19 12.27 20.28
CA PHE A 249 -7.19 10.80 20.25
C PHE A 249 -8.23 10.27 21.23
N SER A 250 -9.23 9.54 20.72
CA SER A 250 -10.21 8.85 21.56
C SER A 250 -9.58 7.69 22.34
N GLU A 251 -10.31 7.18 23.35
CA GLU A 251 -9.87 5.98 24.08
C GLU A 251 -9.73 4.77 23.14
N ALA A 252 -10.60 4.65 22.13
CA ALA A 252 -10.52 3.60 21.12
C ALA A 252 -9.23 3.71 20.27
N GLU A 253 -8.86 4.93 19.86
CA GLU A 253 -7.59 5.20 19.16
C GLU A 253 -6.39 4.80 20.03
N THR A 254 -6.36 5.27 21.27
CA THR A 254 -5.27 5.00 22.20
C THR A 254 -5.10 3.50 22.46
N LYS A 255 -6.19 2.77 22.68
CA LYS A 255 -6.16 1.31 22.83
C LYS A 255 -5.65 0.59 21.58
N GLN A 256 -6.09 1.03 20.40
CA GLN A 256 -5.65 0.44 19.14
C GLN A 256 -4.15 0.65 18.93
N LEU A 257 -3.63 1.84 19.23
CA LEU A 257 -2.20 2.16 19.13
C LEU A 257 -1.38 1.43 20.21
N GLY A 258 -1.96 1.19 21.38
CA GLY A 258 -1.33 0.37 22.44
C GLY A 258 -0.94 -1.03 21.98
N LEU A 259 -1.68 -1.63 21.03
CA LEU A 259 -1.34 -2.94 20.48
C LEU A 259 0.04 -3.01 19.82
N LEU A 260 0.55 -1.88 19.36
CA LEU A 260 1.87 -1.80 18.70
C LEU A 260 3.03 -2.10 19.68
N TYR A 261 2.80 -1.99 20.97
CA TYR A 261 3.83 -2.16 22.00
C TYR A 261 3.85 -3.55 22.61
N VAL A 262 2.81 -4.36 22.43
CA VAL A 262 2.71 -5.72 22.98
C VAL A 262 3.87 -6.60 22.50
N GLY A 263 4.22 -6.53 21.21
CA GLY A 263 5.33 -7.30 20.64
C GLY A 263 6.71 -6.85 21.10
N LEU A 264 6.90 -5.55 21.38
CA LEU A 264 8.19 -5.00 21.79
C LEU A 264 8.61 -5.48 23.18
N GLN A 265 7.68 -5.66 24.10
CA GLN A 265 7.98 -6.16 25.45
C GLN A 265 8.38 -7.63 25.46
N ASN A 266 7.85 -8.43 24.57
CA ASN A 266 8.21 -9.84 24.42
C ASN A 266 9.64 -10.01 23.87
N GLU A 267 10.12 -9.12 23.02
CA GLU A 267 11.50 -9.13 22.52
C GLU A 267 12.52 -8.86 23.64
N GLN A 268 12.20 -7.98 24.60
CA GLN A 268 13.06 -7.76 25.76
C GLN A 268 13.13 -8.99 26.69
N SER A 269 12.04 -9.70 26.88
CA SER A 269 11.99 -10.93 27.65
C SER A 269 12.76 -12.08 27.00
N ALA A 270 12.74 -12.17 25.67
CA ALA A 270 13.51 -13.16 24.93
C ALA A 270 15.03 -12.90 24.99
N ASN A 271 15.45 -11.65 24.91
CA ASN A 271 16.87 -11.28 25.04
C ASN A 271 17.40 -11.45 26.47
N ALA A 272 16.57 -11.23 27.50
CA ALA A 272 16.95 -11.50 28.89
C ALA A 272 17.15 -13.01 29.14
N ASN A 273 16.32 -13.87 28.56
CA ASN A 273 16.48 -15.32 28.66
C ASN A 273 17.68 -15.87 27.86
N HIS A 274 18.09 -15.23 26.76
CA HIS A 274 19.34 -15.60 26.06
C HIS A 274 20.58 -15.27 26.89
N GLY A 275 20.59 -14.16 27.62
CA GLY A 275 21.71 -13.82 28.52
C GLY A 275 21.86 -14.80 29.69
N GLU A 276 20.76 -15.39 30.20
CA GLU A 276 20.82 -16.42 31.25
C GLU A 276 21.24 -17.78 30.70
N LEU A 277 20.87 -18.13 29.46
CA LEU A 277 21.31 -19.36 28.82
C LEU A 277 22.80 -19.39 28.50
N ASP A 278 23.39 -18.27 28.09
CA ASP A 278 24.83 -18.15 27.86
C ASP A 278 25.63 -18.28 29.16
N GLN A 279 25.13 -17.76 30.30
CA GLN A 279 25.76 -17.99 31.59
C GLN A 279 25.67 -19.45 32.10
N PHE A 280 24.68 -20.21 31.68
CA PHE A 280 24.54 -21.65 31.98
C PHE A 280 25.46 -22.53 31.17
N VAL A 281 25.76 -22.16 29.91
CA VAL A 281 26.66 -22.90 29.01
C VAL A 281 28.12 -22.72 29.49
N ASP A 282 28.55 -21.52 29.87
CA ASP A 282 29.90 -21.28 30.35
C ASP A 282 30.22 -21.96 31.70
N LYS A 283 29.23 -22.17 32.56
CA LYS A 283 29.41 -22.90 33.81
C LYS A 283 29.61 -24.41 33.67
N LYS A 284 29.11 -25.01 32.59
CA LYS A 284 29.28 -26.45 32.33
C LYS A 284 30.61 -26.80 31.65
N THR A 285 31.24 -25.86 30.92
CA THR A 285 32.55 -26.07 30.30
C THR A 285 33.73 -25.98 31.27
N HIS A 286 33.57 -25.39 32.46
CA HIS A 286 34.62 -25.28 33.50
C HIS A 286 34.56 -26.36 34.60
N GLN A 287 33.63 -27.34 34.51
CA GLN A 287 33.58 -28.48 35.46
C GLN A 287 33.99 -29.85 34.88
N SER A 288 34.57 -29.84 33.67
CA SER A 288 35.08 -31.07 33.04
C SER A 288 36.52 -30.94 32.60
N THR A 289 37.38 -30.57 33.53
CA THR A 289 38.85 -30.67 33.42
C THR A 289 39.40 -31.16 34.74
#